data_4a2059ca838ea657bbededcd76867ce2
#
_entry.id   4a2059ca838ea657bbededcd76867ce2
#
_cell.length_a   1.000
_cell.length_b   1.000
_cell.length_c   1.000
_cell.angle_alpha   90.00
_cell.angle_beta   90.00
_cell.angle_gamma   90.00
#
_symmetry.space_group_name_H-M   'P 1'
#
loop_
_entity.id
_entity.type
_entity.pdbx_description
1 polymer ?
#
loop_
_entity_poly.entity_id
_entity_poly.type
_entity_poly.pdbx_seq_one_letter_code
_entity_poly.pdbx_strand_id
1 'polypeptide(L)'
;LTLAFLLGSLAGKAELSLGIHPVSGPVLSSSENWGLSFPEEGTLPTANASIEELKQYDAYYAENTDQKVIYLTFDAGFENGNTPAILDALKKHNVPATFFVVGNFLSDNPDLIKRMVEEGHIA
;
A
#
# COMPACT_ATOMS: atom_id res chain seq x y z
N LEU A 1 27.47 44.39 0.73
CA LEU A 1 27.29 43.19 1.61
C LEU A 1 25.86 43.08 2.14
N THR A 2 25.15 44.19 2.38
CA THR A 2 23.77 44.23 2.90
C THR A 2 22.70 43.84 1.89
N LEU A 3 22.95 44.02 0.59
CA LEU A 3 21.96 43.70 -0.46
C LEU A 3 21.85 42.19 -0.75
N ALA A 4 22.97 41.46 -0.60
CA ALA A 4 22.99 40.03 -0.80
C ALA A 4 22.25 39.23 0.32
N PHE A 5 22.23 39.79 1.54
CA PHE A 5 21.53 39.20 2.68
C PHE A 5 20.01 39.37 2.59
N LEU A 6 19.53 40.47 1.98
CA LEU A 6 18.09 40.69 1.76
C LEU A 6 17.51 39.82 0.66
N LEU A 7 18.28 39.51 -0.37
CA LEU A 7 17.84 38.60 -1.45
C LEU A 7 17.86 37.13 -0.99
N GLY A 8 18.78 36.74 -0.11
CA GLY A 8 18.82 35.39 0.45
C GLY A 8 17.66 35.10 1.42
N SER A 9 17.18 36.10 2.15
CA SER A 9 16.05 35.93 3.08
C SER A 9 14.68 35.90 2.39
N LEU A 10 14.56 36.44 1.16
CA LEU A 10 13.33 36.34 0.37
C LEU A 10 13.22 35.01 -0.39
N ALA A 11 14.35 34.39 -0.75
CA ALA A 11 14.36 33.08 -1.43
C ALA A 11 14.09 31.89 -0.47
N GLY A 12 14.33 32.11 0.82
CA GLY A 12 14.12 31.06 1.86
C GLY A 12 12.68 30.90 2.34
N LYS A 13 11.74 31.72 1.83
CA LYS A 13 10.31 31.60 2.17
C LYS A 13 9.45 31.14 0.99
N ALA A 14 10.01 30.43 0.04
CA ALA A 14 9.21 29.59 -0.82
C ALA A 14 8.79 28.39 0.04
N GLU A 15 7.66 28.52 0.72
CA GLU A 15 6.97 27.39 1.30
C GLU A 15 6.69 26.43 0.15
N LEU A 16 7.39 25.29 0.16
CA LEU A 16 7.02 24.14 -0.62
C LEU A 16 5.67 23.68 -0.03
N SER A 17 4.60 24.29 -0.48
CA SER A 17 3.26 23.77 -0.27
C SER A 17 3.21 22.47 -1.07
N LEU A 18 3.73 21.40 -0.47
CA LEU A 18 3.31 20.05 -0.80
C LEU A 18 1.81 20.08 -0.58
N GLY A 19 1.05 20.08 -1.69
CA GLY A 19 -0.40 20.02 -1.66
C GLY A 19 -0.87 18.72 -1.04
N ILE A 20 -0.72 18.61 0.27
CA ILE A 20 -1.48 17.66 1.06
C ILE A 20 -2.88 18.25 1.08
N HIS A 21 -3.65 17.93 0.05
CA HIS A 21 -5.08 18.14 0.11
C HIS A 21 -5.58 17.26 1.26
N PRO A 22 -6.18 17.84 2.31
CA PRO A 22 -6.87 17.01 3.27
C PRO A 22 -7.91 16.20 2.46
N VAL A 23 -7.82 14.89 2.51
CA VAL A 23 -8.84 14.02 1.94
C VAL A 23 -10.10 14.29 2.76
N SER A 24 -10.94 15.23 2.29
CA SER A 24 -12.27 15.48 2.82
C SER A 24 -13.21 14.40 2.28
N GLY A 25 -12.91 13.14 2.63
CA GLY A 25 -13.83 12.04 2.49
C GLY A 25 -14.78 12.01 3.71
N PRO A 26 -15.96 11.41 3.59
CA PRO A 26 -16.79 11.15 4.75
C PRO A 26 -15.93 10.36 5.75
N VAL A 27 -15.73 10.95 6.92
CA VAL A 27 -15.12 10.24 8.04
C VAL A 27 -16.07 9.08 8.30
N LEU A 28 -15.61 7.84 8.10
CA LEU A 28 -16.34 6.66 8.54
C LEU A 28 -16.62 6.86 10.03
N SER A 29 -17.85 7.19 10.37
CA SER A 29 -18.23 7.74 11.68
C SER A 29 -18.40 6.65 12.74
N SER A 30 -17.86 5.45 12.53
CA SER A 30 -17.82 4.43 13.55
C SER A 30 -16.40 3.99 13.80
N SER A 31 -15.97 4.10 15.05
CA SER A 31 -14.75 3.52 15.58
C SER A 31 -14.83 1.98 15.66
N GLU A 32 -15.54 1.36 14.73
CA GLU A 32 -15.62 -0.08 14.64
C GLU A 32 -14.35 -0.61 14.01
N ASN A 33 -13.77 -1.59 14.67
CA ASN A 33 -12.58 -2.26 14.17
C ASN A 33 -12.87 -2.87 12.79
N TRP A 34 -11.98 -2.66 11.84
CA TRP A 34 -12.06 -3.32 10.54
C TRP A 34 -12.04 -4.84 10.71
N GLY A 35 -12.89 -5.53 9.97
CA GLY A 35 -12.91 -6.99 10.00
C GLY A 35 -13.64 -7.59 8.79
N LEU A 36 -13.24 -8.81 8.46
CA LEU A 36 -13.91 -9.64 7.46
C LEU A 36 -14.72 -10.74 8.16
N SER A 37 -15.87 -11.06 7.61
CA SER A 37 -16.69 -12.20 7.98
C SER A 37 -16.84 -13.15 6.80
N PHE A 38 -16.73 -14.43 7.04
CA PHE A 38 -16.86 -15.51 6.04
C PHE A 38 -18.11 -16.32 6.37
N PRO A 39 -19.32 -15.89 5.93
CA PRO A 39 -20.59 -16.46 6.37
C PRO A 39 -20.81 -17.89 5.88
N GLU A 40 -20.40 -18.18 4.62
CA GLU A 40 -20.59 -19.48 3.99
C GLU A 40 -19.44 -19.81 3.06
N GLU A 41 -19.11 -21.11 2.94
CA GLU A 41 -18.09 -21.59 2.02
C GLU A 41 -18.50 -21.29 0.55
N GLY A 42 -17.56 -20.75 -0.23
CA GLY A 42 -17.79 -20.42 -1.66
C GLY A 42 -18.54 -19.12 -1.90
N THR A 43 -18.88 -18.35 -0.86
CA THR A 43 -19.43 -17.00 -0.98
C THR A 43 -18.36 -15.95 -0.75
N LEU A 44 -18.62 -14.72 -1.26
CA LEU A 44 -17.73 -13.59 -0.98
C LEU A 44 -17.75 -13.26 0.52
N PRO A 45 -16.60 -12.87 1.09
CA PRO A 45 -16.58 -12.34 2.45
C PRO A 45 -17.37 -11.04 2.52
N THR A 46 -17.87 -10.72 3.70
CA THR A 46 -18.46 -9.41 4.02
C THR A 46 -17.54 -8.63 4.94
N ALA A 47 -17.61 -7.30 4.87
CA ALA A 47 -16.79 -6.41 5.69
C ALA A 47 -17.66 -5.31 6.30
N ASN A 48 -17.04 -4.45 7.14
CA ASN A 48 -17.69 -3.27 7.72
C ASN A 48 -18.06 -2.21 6.67
N ALA A 49 -17.46 -2.28 5.47
CA ALA A 49 -17.80 -1.44 4.32
C ALA A 49 -18.08 -2.31 3.09
N SER A 50 -18.92 -1.85 2.18
CA SER A 50 -19.19 -2.56 0.94
C SER A 50 -18.01 -2.49 -0.06
N ILE A 51 -17.96 -3.42 -1.01
CA ILE A 51 -16.96 -3.41 -2.09
C ILE A 51 -17.08 -2.11 -2.91
N GLU A 52 -18.29 -1.66 -3.21
CA GLU A 52 -18.57 -0.45 -3.99
C GLU A 52 -18.11 0.81 -3.24
N GLU A 53 -18.30 0.84 -1.92
CA GLU A 53 -17.87 1.95 -1.08
C GLU A 53 -16.34 2.05 -1.03
N LEU A 54 -15.63 0.93 -0.90
CA LEU A 54 -14.18 0.91 -0.84
C LEU A 54 -13.54 1.18 -2.20
N LYS A 55 -14.17 0.77 -3.28
CA LYS A 55 -13.67 0.96 -4.65
C LYS A 55 -13.42 2.43 -5.02
N GLN A 56 -14.20 3.36 -4.46
CA GLN A 56 -13.97 4.79 -4.68
C GLN A 56 -12.66 5.31 -4.04
N TYR A 57 -12.05 4.52 -3.16
CA TYR A 57 -10.75 4.80 -2.51
C TYR A 57 -9.63 3.89 -3.04
N ASP A 58 -9.85 3.17 -4.13
CA ASP A 58 -8.94 2.13 -4.64
C ASP A 58 -8.57 1.06 -3.58
N ALA A 59 -9.50 0.79 -2.65
CA ALA A 59 -9.35 -0.20 -1.61
C ALA A 59 -10.21 -1.44 -1.91
N TYR A 60 -9.63 -2.61 -1.70
CA TYR A 60 -10.25 -3.88 -2.07
C TYR A 60 -10.04 -4.92 -0.97
N TYR A 61 -11.05 -5.75 -0.72
CA TYR A 61 -10.93 -6.96 0.12
C TYR A 61 -11.49 -8.19 -0.60
N ALA A 62 -12.29 -8.00 -1.64
CA ALA A 62 -12.83 -9.04 -2.49
C ALA A 62 -13.19 -8.45 -3.85
N GLU A 63 -13.29 -9.30 -4.86
CA GLU A 63 -13.81 -8.94 -6.18
C GLU A 63 -14.98 -9.84 -6.53
N ASN A 64 -16.05 -9.25 -7.05
CA ASN A 64 -17.20 -9.99 -7.53
C ASN A 64 -16.90 -10.55 -8.93
N THR A 65 -16.44 -11.78 -9.00
CA THR A 65 -16.07 -12.46 -10.22
C THR A 65 -16.45 -13.94 -10.16
N ASP A 66 -16.86 -14.52 -11.27
CA ASP A 66 -17.09 -15.96 -11.42
C ASP A 66 -15.79 -16.74 -11.72
N GLN A 67 -14.67 -16.04 -11.86
CA GLN A 67 -13.38 -16.64 -12.12
C GLN A 67 -12.74 -17.15 -10.81
N LYS A 68 -12.02 -18.28 -10.90
CA LYS A 68 -11.23 -18.80 -9.79
C LYS A 68 -9.90 -18.03 -9.71
N VAL A 69 -9.93 -16.86 -9.10
CA VAL A 69 -8.80 -15.94 -8.93
C VAL A 69 -8.53 -15.74 -7.45
N ILE A 70 -7.27 -15.66 -7.08
CA ILE A 70 -6.81 -15.23 -5.75
C ILE A 70 -5.84 -14.07 -5.92
N TYR A 71 -5.88 -13.12 -5.00
CA TYR A 71 -4.96 -11.99 -4.90
C TYR A 71 -4.03 -12.23 -3.72
N LEU A 72 -2.73 -12.24 -3.98
CA LEU A 72 -1.73 -12.47 -2.94
C LEU A 72 -1.24 -11.15 -2.39
N THR A 73 -1.33 -10.99 -1.08
CA THR A 73 -0.78 -9.85 -0.34
C THR A 73 0.17 -10.33 0.75
N PHE A 74 1.25 -9.60 0.97
CA PHE A 74 2.25 -9.89 2.00
C PHE A 74 2.51 -8.64 2.83
N ASP A 75 2.39 -8.76 4.14
CA ASP A 75 2.78 -7.72 5.09
C ASP A 75 4.25 -7.91 5.46
N ALA A 76 5.12 -7.00 4.99
CA ALA A 76 6.57 -7.08 5.15
C ALA A 76 7.04 -6.11 6.25
N GLY A 77 7.02 -6.60 7.50
CA GLY A 77 7.42 -5.84 8.68
C GLY A 77 8.86 -6.05 9.13
N PHE A 78 9.37 -7.28 8.96
CA PHE A 78 10.71 -7.67 9.36
C PHE A 78 11.23 -8.79 8.45
N GLU A 79 12.50 -8.69 8.01
CA GLU A 79 13.15 -9.73 7.21
C GLU A 79 13.88 -10.72 8.12
N ASN A 80 13.52 -11.99 7.96
CA ASN A 80 14.12 -13.10 8.71
C ASN A 80 14.65 -14.22 7.79
N GLY A 81 14.93 -13.90 6.52
CA GLY A 81 15.47 -14.83 5.51
C GLY A 81 14.42 -15.48 4.62
N ASN A 82 13.13 -15.16 4.77
CA ASN A 82 12.05 -15.79 3.99
C ASN A 82 11.72 -15.05 2.70
N THR A 83 11.84 -13.73 2.66
CA THR A 83 11.42 -12.93 1.50
C THR A 83 12.10 -13.35 0.19
N PRO A 84 13.41 -13.65 0.13
CA PRO A 84 14.04 -14.13 -1.09
C PRO A 84 13.39 -15.40 -1.65
N ALA A 85 13.07 -16.36 -0.78
CA ALA A 85 12.45 -17.63 -1.18
C ALA A 85 11.00 -17.43 -1.66
N ILE A 86 10.26 -16.48 -1.06
CA ILE A 86 8.92 -16.10 -1.50
C ILE A 86 8.99 -15.51 -2.91
N LEU A 87 9.90 -14.56 -3.15
CA LEU A 87 10.09 -13.95 -4.47
C LEU A 87 10.51 -15.00 -5.53
N ASP A 88 11.40 -15.92 -5.18
CA ASP A 88 11.79 -17.02 -6.07
C ASP A 88 10.58 -17.89 -6.46
N ALA A 89 9.69 -18.20 -5.50
CA ALA A 89 8.48 -18.97 -5.76
C ALA A 89 7.49 -18.20 -6.65
N LEU A 90 7.24 -16.93 -6.38
CA LEU A 90 6.38 -16.07 -7.18
C LEU A 90 6.88 -15.97 -8.62
N LYS A 91 8.19 -15.73 -8.79
CA LYS A 91 8.85 -15.66 -10.10
C LYS A 91 8.75 -16.98 -10.86
N LYS A 92 9.02 -18.10 -10.20
CA LYS A 92 8.94 -19.45 -10.79
C LYS A 92 7.56 -19.74 -11.37
N HIS A 93 6.50 -19.25 -10.73
CA HIS A 93 5.12 -19.47 -11.13
C HIS A 93 4.53 -18.31 -11.93
N ASN A 94 5.31 -17.25 -12.20
CA ASN A 94 4.87 -16.02 -12.87
C ASN A 94 3.62 -15.40 -12.20
N VAL A 95 3.64 -15.31 -10.88
CA VAL A 95 2.52 -14.80 -10.07
C VAL A 95 2.88 -13.42 -9.53
N PRO A 96 2.18 -12.35 -9.92
CA PRO A 96 2.31 -11.04 -9.29
C PRO A 96 1.70 -11.05 -7.89
N ALA A 97 2.22 -10.19 -7.01
CA ALA A 97 1.71 -10.02 -5.66
C ALA A 97 1.83 -8.56 -5.21
N THR A 98 1.14 -8.20 -4.13
CA THR A 98 1.27 -6.90 -3.48
C THR A 98 1.98 -7.06 -2.14
N PHE A 99 3.01 -6.25 -1.89
CA PHE A 99 3.75 -6.22 -0.64
C PHE A 99 3.47 -4.90 0.10
N PHE A 100 2.92 -4.99 1.30
CA PHE A 100 2.77 -3.86 2.22
C PHE A 100 4.01 -3.75 3.09
N VAL A 101 4.84 -2.76 2.79
CA VAL A 101 6.19 -2.63 3.34
C VAL A 101 6.23 -1.52 4.38
N VAL A 102 6.72 -1.81 5.58
CA VAL A 102 6.95 -0.77 6.60
C VAL A 102 8.30 -0.08 6.41
N GLY A 103 8.43 1.14 6.96
CA GLY A 103 9.60 2.00 6.72
C GLY A 103 10.96 1.38 7.10
N ASN A 104 11.04 0.65 8.21
CA ASN A 104 12.27 -0.04 8.59
C ASN A 104 12.62 -1.19 7.65
N PHE A 105 11.64 -1.94 7.13
CA PHE A 105 11.92 -2.99 6.14
C PHE A 105 12.52 -2.37 4.86
N LEU A 106 11.95 -1.23 4.40
CA LEU A 106 12.45 -0.49 3.25
C LEU A 106 13.90 -0.01 3.43
N SER A 107 14.23 0.54 4.62
CA SER A 107 15.57 1.05 4.89
C SER A 107 16.61 -0.06 5.05
N ASP A 108 16.23 -1.18 5.64
CA ASP A 108 17.15 -2.26 5.98
C ASP A 108 17.35 -3.25 4.81
N ASN A 109 16.38 -3.33 3.88
CA ASN A 109 16.36 -4.29 2.79
C ASN A 109 16.06 -3.67 1.42
N PRO A 110 16.76 -2.59 1.00
CA PRO A 110 16.46 -1.88 -0.25
C PRO A 110 16.59 -2.78 -1.50
N ASP A 111 17.49 -3.76 -1.49
CA ASP A 111 17.66 -4.69 -2.60
C ASP A 111 16.46 -5.62 -2.78
N LEU A 112 15.80 -6.02 -1.69
CA LEU A 112 14.57 -6.82 -1.78
C LEU A 112 13.42 -6.01 -2.35
N ILE A 113 13.28 -4.74 -1.95
CA ILE A 113 12.27 -3.84 -2.51
C ILE A 113 12.49 -3.62 -4.01
N LYS A 114 13.73 -3.37 -4.40
CA LYS A 114 14.09 -3.24 -5.82
C LYS A 114 13.72 -4.50 -6.59
N ARG A 115 14.05 -5.67 -6.04
CA ARG A 115 13.72 -6.95 -6.63
C ARG A 115 12.21 -7.16 -6.77
N MET A 116 11.40 -6.79 -5.76
CA MET A 116 9.94 -6.85 -5.83
C MET A 116 9.41 -6.09 -7.04
N VAL A 117 9.86 -4.84 -7.22
CA VAL A 117 9.42 -3.99 -8.33
C VAL A 117 9.90 -4.52 -9.69
N GLU A 118 11.18 -4.93 -9.80
CA GLU A 118 11.76 -5.47 -11.03
C GLU A 118 11.11 -6.80 -11.46
N GLU A 119 10.61 -7.60 -10.53
CA GLU A 119 9.89 -8.85 -10.80
C GLU A 119 8.38 -8.65 -11.03
N GLY A 120 7.90 -7.39 -11.07
CA GLY A 120 6.53 -7.05 -11.44
C GLY A 120 5.52 -7.10 -10.29
N HIS A 121 6.00 -7.06 -9.04
CA HIS A 121 5.15 -6.94 -7.88
C HIS A 121 4.85 -5.47 -7.56
N ILE A 122 3.80 -5.23 -6.76
CA ILE A 122 3.47 -3.92 -6.18
C ILE A 122 4.09 -3.88 -4.77
N ALA A 123 4.87 -2.82 -4.48
CA ALA A 123 5.48 -2.61 -3.16
C ALA A 123 5.42 -1.13 -2.75
#